data_a9e309c8adfb4c27de1ea778d72d42cc
#
_entry.id   a9e309c8adfb4c27de1ea778d72d42cc
#
_cell.length_a   1.000
_cell.length_b   1.000
_cell.length_c   1.000
_cell.angle_alpha   90.00
_cell.angle_beta   90.00
_cell.angle_gamma   90.00
#
_symmetry.space_group_name_H-M   'P 1'
#
loop_
_entity.id
_entity.type
_entity.pdbx_description
1 polymer ?
#
loop_
_entity_poly.entity_id
_entity_poly.type
_entity_poly.pdbx_seq_one_letter_code
_entity_poly.pdbx_strand_id
1 'polypeptide(L)' 'MPYHIKTPGKLEVANVYWKGDNTWTETYADRKQFANKSDADALVATTERRTIGDKTITYQASWWKNATVVTE' A
#
# COMPACT_ATOMS: atom_id res chain seq x y z
N MET A 1 4.05 18.59 5.12
CA MET A 1 3.73 18.14 3.77
C MET A 1 2.99 16.83 3.83
N PRO A 2 1.87 16.68 3.13
CA PRO A 2 1.17 15.39 3.15
C PRO A 2 1.90 14.34 2.32
N TYR A 3 1.53 13.08 2.56
CA TYR A 3 2.09 11.93 1.87
C TYR A 3 0.96 11.05 1.39
N HIS A 4 1.20 10.30 0.34
CA HIS A 4 0.26 9.29 -0.12
C HIS A 4 1.02 8.03 -0.57
N ILE A 5 0.29 6.94 -0.75
CA ILE A 5 0.86 5.66 -1.16
C ILE A 5 0.36 5.33 -2.55
N LYS A 6 1.28 4.99 -3.44
CA LYS A 6 0.94 4.52 -4.79
C LYS A 6 1.62 3.19 -5.07
N THR A 7 1.02 2.42 -5.94
CA THR A 7 1.63 1.19 -6.47
C THR A 7 1.31 1.09 -7.96
N PRO A 8 2.15 0.42 -8.75
CA PRO A 8 1.83 0.21 -10.17
C PRO A 8 0.50 -0.50 -10.33
N GLY A 9 -0.32 0.01 -11.23
CA GLY A 9 -1.57 -0.62 -11.59
C GLY A 9 -1.36 -1.84 -12.46
N LYS A 10 -2.45 -2.50 -12.79
CA LYS A 10 -2.44 -3.67 -13.67
C LYS A 10 -3.04 -3.30 -15.03
N LEU A 11 -2.54 -3.95 -16.08
CA LEU A 11 -2.99 -3.74 -17.45
C LEU A 11 -2.79 -2.29 -17.90
N GLU A 12 -3.85 -1.59 -18.23
CA GLU A 12 -3.79 -0.24 -18.78
C GLU A 12 -3.67 0.85 -17.72
N VAL A 13 -3.75 0.48 -16.44
CA VAL A 13 -3.67 1.43 -15.33
C VAL A 13 -2.22 1.64 -14.93
N ALA A 14 -1.74 2.88 -15.04
CA ALA A 14 -0.36 3.21 -14.70
C ALA A 14 -0.09 3.13 -13.20
N ASN A 15 -0.97 3.69 -12.38
CA ASN A 15 -0.83 3.69 -10.93
C ASN A 15 -2.18 3.59 -10.25
N VAL A 16 -2.20 2.98 -9.06
CA VAL A 16 -3.33 3.03 -8.15
C VAL A 16 -2.85 3.61 -6.82
N TYR A 17 -3.76 4.24 -6.10
CA TYR A 17 -3.47 4.94 -4.87
C TYR A 17 -4.24 4.34 -3.71
N TRP A 18 -3.61 4.29 -2.54
CA TRP A 18 -4.26 3.81 -1.33
C TRP A 18 -5.36 4.80 -0.93
N LYS A 19 -6.58 4.28 -0.84
CA LYS A 19 -7.76 5.08 -0.47
C LYS A 19 -8.10 4.97 1.02
N GLY A 20 -7.66 3.90 1.66
CA GLY A 20 -8.05 3.55 3.02
C GLY A 20 -9.02 2.38 3.00
N ASP A 21 -9.37 1.86 4.19
CA ASP A 21 -10.36 0.77 4.34
C ASP A 21 -10.07 -0.45 3.45
N ASN A 22 -8.79 -0.82 3.32
CA ASN A 22 -8.32 -1.93 2.49
C ASN A 22 -8.69 -1.79 1.01
N THR A 23 -8.78 -0.57 0.52
CA THR A 23 -9.14 -0.31 -0.88
C THR A 23 -8.09 0.54 -1.59
N TRP A 24 -8.04 0.35 -2.90
CA TRP A 24 -7.19 1.12 -3.80
C TRP A 24 -8.07 1.81 -4.83
N THR A 25 -7.61 2.95 -5.35
CA THR A 25 -8.36 3.71 -6.34
C THR A 25 -7.45 4.17 -7.47
N GLU A 26 -8.00 4.22 -8.67
CA GLU A 26 -7.33 4.83 -9.83
C GLU A 26 -7.41 6.35 -9.80
N THR A 27 -8.34 6.89 -9.01
CA THR A 27 -8.60 8.32 -8.95
C THR A 27 -7.65 9.00 -7.98
N TYR A 28 -6.78 9.84 -8.49
CA TYR A 28 -5.81 10.57 -7.67
C TYR A 28 -6.49 11.42 -6.58
N ALA A 29 -7.62 12.03 -6.90
CA ALA A 29 -8.34 12.87 -5.96
C ALA A 29 -8.88 12.09 -4.73
N ASP A 30 -9.09 10.79 -4.88
CA ASP A 30 -9.63 9.94 -3.80
C ASP A 30 -8.54 9.30 -2.95
N ARG A 31 -7.27 9.56 -3.22
CA ARG A 31 -6.18 8.99 -2.46
C ARG A 31 -6.23 9.44 -1.00
N LYS A 32 -5.84 8.54 -0.10
CA LYS A 32 -5.69 8.91 1.30
C LYS A 32 -4.39 9.69 1.50
N GLN A 33 -4.50 10.83 2.17
CA GLN A 33 -3.35 11.64 2.53
C GLN A 33 -2.96 11.38 3.98
N PHE A 34 -1.65 11.25 4.22
CA PHE A 34 -1.09 11.02 5.55
C PHE A 34 -0.35 12.28 5.97
N ALA A 35 -0.58 12.72 7.21
CA ALA A 35 0.12 13.86 7.76
C ALA A 35 1.59 13.52 8.06
N ASN A 36 1.86 12.28 8.46
CA ASN A 36 3.20 11.82 8.83
C ASN A 36 3.66 10.70 7.91
N LYS A 37 4.88 10.81 7.43
CA LYS A 37 5.50 9.78 6.59
C LYS A 37 5.58 8.44 7.32
N SER A 38 5.82 8.46 8.64
CA SER A 38 5.92 7.24 9.43
C SER A 38 4.64 6.41 9.41
N ASP A 39 3.48 7.06 9.35
CA ASP A 39 2.19 6.35 9.26
C ASP A 39 2.06 5.63 7.91
N ALA A 40 2.44 6.29 6.84
CA ALA A 40 2.42 5.69 5.51
C ALA A 40 3.46 4.57 5.40
N ASP A 41 4.66 4.78 5.91
CA ASP A 41 5.73 3.77 5.89
C ASP A 41 5.35 2.53 6.67
N ALA A 42 4.69 2.69 7.82
CA ALA A 42 4.23 1.56 8.63
C ALA A 42 3.19 0.72 7.87
N LEU A 43 2.34 1.36 7.12
CA LEU A 43 1.33 0.68 6.33
C LEU A 43 1.97 -0.12 5.19
N VAL A 44 2.93 0.48 4.48
CA VAL A 44 3.67 -0.20 3.40
C VAL A 44 4.46 -1.40 3.93
N ALA A 45 4.95 -1.32 5.16
CA ALA A 45 5.70 -2.39 5.79
C ALA A 45 4.80 -3.51 6.35
N THR A 46 3.49 -3.40 6.21
CA THR A 46 2.54 -4.40 6.71
C THR A 46 2.82 -5.77 6.10
N THR A 47 2.90 -6.78 6.95
CA THR A 47 3.08 -8.17 6.54
C THR A 47 1.94 -9.02 7.06
N GLU A 48 1.70 -10.13 6.39
CA GLU A 48 0.70 -11.10 6.78
C GLU A 48 1.38 -12.41 7.16
N ARG A 49 0.74 -13.17 8.05
CA ARG A 49 1.23 -14.49 8.46
C ARG A 49 0.25 -15.56 7.99
N ARG A 50 0.81 -16.63 7.48
CA ARG A 50 0.01 -17.78 7.09
C ARG A 50 0.65 -19.05 7.65
N THR A 51 -0.17 -19.88 8.29
CA THR A 51 0.26 -21.16 8.81
C THR A 51 -0.12 -22.27 7.85
N ILE A 52 0.87 -23.05 7.43
CA ILE A 52 0.68 -24.20 6.56
C ILE A 52 1.29 -25.40 7.28
N GLY A 53 0.44 -26.31 7.79
CA GLY A 53 0.90 -27.41 8.61
C GLY A 53 1.59 -26.90 9.87
N ASP A 54 2.84 -27.29 10.09
CA ASP A 54 3.63 -26.89 11.26
C ASP A 54 4.47 -25.62 11.01
N LYS A 55 4.36 -25.03 9.84
CA LYS A 55 5.18 -23.89 9.46
C LYS A 55 4.37 -22.63 9.36
N THR A 56 4.90 -21.57 9.96
CA THR A 56 4.35 -20.22 9.81
C THR A 56 5.25 -19.43 8.90
N ILE A 57 4.67 -18.88 7.83
CA ILE A 57 5.39 -18.01 6.91
C ILE A 57 4.86 -16.59 7.05
N THR A 58 5.78 -15.63 6.92
CA THR A 58 5.45 -14.21 6.92
C THR A 58 5.69 -13.70 5.50
N TYR A 59 4.73 -12.99 4.95
CA TYR A 59 4.86 -12.46 3.61
C TYR A 59 4.24 -11.07 3.52
N GLN A 60 4.68 -10.31 2.51
CA GLN A 60 4.11 -9.01 2.21
C GLN A 60 3.26 -9.14 0.95
N ALA A 61 2.03 -8.67 1.01
CA ALA A 61 1.14 -8.68 -0.15
C ALA A 61 1.77 -7.92 -1.31
N SER A 62 1.52 -8.37 -2.54
CA SER A 62 2.14 -7.78 -3.74
C SER A 62 1.87 -6.28 -3.87
N TRP A 63 0.71 -5.80 -3.44
CA TRP A 63 0.40 -4.38 -3.44
C TRP A 63 1.39 -3.58 -2.60
N TRP A 64 1.66 -4.05 -1.36
CA TRP A 64 2.59 -3.37 -0.46
C TRP A 64 4.04 -3.52 -0.88
N LYS A 65 4.38 -4.67 -1.46
CA LYS A 65 5.74 -4.94 -1.91
C LYS A 65 6.23 -3.95 -2.95
N ASN A 66 5.34 -3.51 -3.83
CA ASN A 66 5.64 -2.57 -4.91
C ASN A 66 5.19 -1.15 -4.60
N ALA A 67 4.62 -0.92 -3.42
CA ALA A 67 4.09 0.40 -3.06
C ALA A 67 5.20 1.37 -2.71
N THR A 68 4.97 2.64 -3.01
CA THR A 68 5.90 3.73 -2.74
C THR A 68 5.17 4.83 -1.99
N VAL A 69 5.81 5.38 -0.95
CA VAL A 69 5.33 6.56 -0.26
C VAL A 69 5.81 7.79 -1.03
N VAL A 70 4.86 8.65 -1.38
CA VAL A 70 5.15 9.85 -2.17
C VAL A 70 4.92 11.10 -1.32
N THR A 71 5.86 12.02 -1.34
CA THR A 71 5.73 13.33 -0.71
C THR A 71 4.98 14.26 -1.67
N GLU A 72 3.96 14.89 -1.18
CA GLU A 72 3.16 15.82 -1.97
C GLU A 72 3.63 17.26 -1.85
#